data_5b28a28a0896ff9e56d198e29b405cc1
#
_entry.id   5b28a28a0896ff9e56d198e29b405cc1
#
_cell.length_a   1.000
_cell.length_b   1.000
_cell.length_c   1.000
_cell.angle_alpha   90.00
_cell.angle_beta   90.00
_cell.angle_gamma   90.00
#
_symmetry.space_group_name_H-M   'P 1'
#
loop_
_entity.id
_entity.type
_entity.pdbx_description
1 polymer ?
#
loop_
_entity_poly.entity_id
_entity_poly.type
_entity_poly.pdbx_seq_one_letter_code
_entity_poly.pdbx_strand_id
1 'polypeptide(L)'
;MGFGEQTGSARVARPENGSVSDHLLLREFSHRINNELSSAISLISLAAKRSQNSEVQATLAAVQDRLQGYASVHHSLQMPECSTTVELTSYLQKLCKALCRSKLESRKIELALSLCPVWITSERCWLLGMIVFELITNSARHAFLSGTGKIDLELFTTSNMIACRISDNGVAHPGAVPGRGLRIVAALVSRLHGTIDVKSGPQGTSSTVIFPMTYNADACPAGADVGRILLG
;
A
#
# COMPACT_ATOMS: atom_id res chain seq x y z
N MET A 1 7.53 -64.97 -27.38
CA MET A 1 8.59 -64.07 -26.96
C MET A 1 8.17 -62.66 -27.34
N GLY A 2 7.66 -61.87 -26.42
CA GLY A 2 7.27 -60.51 -26.66
C GLY A 2 7.56 -59.70 -25.41
N PHE A 3 8.58 -58.84 -25.49
CA PHE A 3 8.97 -57.93 -24.44
C PHE A 3 8.07 -56.69 -24.49
N GLY A 4 7.32 -56.44 -23.42
CA GLY A 4 6.59 -55.17 -23.22
C GLY A 4 7.48 -54.17 -22.48
N GLU A 5 7.79 -53.03 -23.15
CA GLU A 5 8.42 -51.87 -22.55
C GLU A 5 7.38 -51.06 -21.80
N GLN A 6 7.54 -50.97 -20.50
CA GLN A 6 6.86 -50.02 -19.64
C GLN A 6 7.68 -48.70 -19.63
N THR A 7 7.23 -47.68 -20.35
CA THR A 7 7.76 -46.32 -20.20
C THR A 7 7.08 -45.65 -18.99
N GLY A 8 7.78 -45.66 -17.85
CA GLY A 8 7.43 -44.92 -16.67
C GLY A 8 7.71 -43.40 -16.90
N SER A 9 6.65 -42.62 -17.07
CA SER A 9 6.75 -41.14 -17.09
C SER A 9 6.97 -40.64 -15.65
N ALA A 10 8.20 -40.29 -15.31
CA ALA A 10 8.54 -39.62 -14.08
C ALA A 10 8.00 -38.17 -14.14
N ARG A 11 6.92 -37.91 -13.43
CA ARG A 11 6.38 -36.57 -13.20
C ARG A 11 7.35 -35.82 -12.27
N VAL A 12 8.20 -34.96 -12.82
CA VAL A 12 9.04 -34.04 -12.06
C VAL A 12 8.11 -33.06 -11.35
N ALA A 13 7.97 -33.20 -10.05
CA ALA A 13 7.31 -32.22 -9.19
C ALA A 13 8.11 -30.91 -9.26
N ARG A 14 7.50 -29.82 -9.73
CA ARG A 14 8.05 -28.47 -9.61
C ARG A 14 8.08 -28.10 -8.12
N PRO A 15 9.18 -27.57 -7.60
CA PRO A 15 9.24 -27.14 -6.20
C PRO A 15 8.38 -25.87 -6.03
N GLU A 16 7.34 -25.96 -5.22
CA GLU A 16 6.53 -24.83 -4.74
C GLU A 16 7.25 -23.95 -3.70
N ASN A 17 8.56 -24.10 -3.54
CA ASN A 17 9.35 -23.47 -2.47
C ASN A 17 9.74 -22.01 -2.75
N GLY A 18 9.43 -21.41 -3.91
CA GLY A 18 9.82 -20.04 -4.22
C GLY A 18 9.07 -18.98 -3.39
N SER A 19 7.77 -19.17 -3.14
CA SER A 19 6.96 -18.12 -2.52
C SER A 19 7.23 -17.91 -1.03
N VAL A 20 7.45 -18.96 -0.27
CA VAL A 20 7.71 -18.88 1.20
C VAL A 20 9.07 -18.25 1.48
N SER A 21 10.09 -18.59 0.68
CA SER A 21 11.44 -18.02 0.80
C SER A 21 11.44 -16.51 0.47
N ASP A 22 10.72 -16.10 -0.57
CA ASP A 22 10.64 -14.70 -0.98
C ASP A 22 9.92 -13.84 0.07
N HIS A 23 8.86 -14.35 0.68
CA HIS A 23 8.16 -13.67 1.76
C HIS A 23 9.03 -13.49 3.01
N LEU A 24 9.82 -14.52 3.38
CA LEU A 24 10.73 -14.43 4.51
C LEU A 24 11.83 -13.39 4.28
N LEU A 25 12.40 -13.36 3.08
CA LEU A 25 13.42 -12.38 2.70
C LEU A 25 12.88 -10.95 2.70
N LEU A 26 11.69 -10.72 2.14
CA LEU A 26 11.04 -9.41 2.15
C LEU A 26 10.76 -8.92 3.58
N ARG A 27 10.35 -9.83 4.46
CA ARG A 27 10.11 -9.52 5.87
C ARG A 27 11.40 -9.17 6.59
N GLU A 28 12.43 -9.98 6.45
CA GLU A 28 13.76 -9.70 7.05
C GLU A 28 14.31 -8.36 6.55
N PHE A 29 14.20 -8.08 5.24
CA PHE A 29 14.62 -6.82 4.66
C PHE A 29 13.84 -5.64 5.25
N SER A 30 12.52 -5.77 5.41
CA SER A 30 11.67 -4.76 6.04
C SER A 30 12.06 -4.50 7.50
N HIS A 31 12.37 -5.54 8.26
CA HIS A 31 12.85 -5.40 9.64
C HIS A 31 14.19 -4.66 9.71
N ARG A 32 15.12 -4.96 8.81
CA ARG A 32 16.43 -4.27 8.73
C ARG A 32 16.26 -2.79 8.41
N ILE A 33 15.43 -2.44 7.42
CA ILE A 33 15.16 -1.04 7.10
C ILE A 33 14.57 -0.29 8.29
N ASN A 34 13.63 -0.89 9.03
CA ASN A 34 13.05 -0.26 10.21
C ASN A 34 14.09 -0.05 11.32
N ASN A 35 14.99 -1.00 11.52
CA ASN A 35 16.09 -0.87 12.49
C ASN A 35 17.05 0.26 12.10
N GLU A 36 17.43 0.36 10.84
CA GLU A 36 18.28 1.44 10.33
C GLU A 36 17.61 2.82 10.46
N LEU A 37 16.31 2.93 10.11
CA LEU A 37 15.55 4.15 10.29
C LEU A 37 15.47 4.55 11.77
N SER A 38 15.21 3.60 12.67
CA SER A 38 15.14 3.86 14.11
C SER A 38 16.50 4.32 14.67
N SER A 39 17.59 3.74 14.19
CA SER A 39 18.95 4.14 14.55
C SER A 39 19.24 5.57 14.07
N ALA A 40 18.93 5.90 12.82
CA ALA A 40 19.11 7.24 12.27
C ALA A 40 18.28 8.30 13.04
N ILE A 41 17.02 8.00 13.37
CA ILE A 41 16.15 8.87 14.17
C ILE A 41 16.78 9.13 15.55
N SER A 42 17.32 8.09 16.19
CA SER A 42 17.96 8.19 17.50
C SER A 42 19.21 9.08 17.46
N LEU A 43 20.05 8.96 16.44
CA LEU A 43 21.24 9.79 16.23
C LEU A 43 20.87 11.26 16.01
N ILE A 44 19.85 11.54 15.21
CA ILE A 44 19.36 12.90 14.96
C ILE A 44 18.81 13.52 16.25
N SER A 45 18.04 12.76 17.02
CA SER A 45 17.52 13.21 18.33
C SER A 45 18.65 13.56 19.30
N LEU A 46 19.70 12.76 19.34
CA LEU A 46 20.87 13.04 20.16
C LEU A 46 21.62 14.28 19.69
N ALA A 47 21.79 14.46 18.38
CA ALA A 47 22.42 15.64 17.81
C ALA A 47 21.62 16.92 18.11
N ALA A 48 20.29 16.87 18.00
CA ALA A 48 19.43 17.99 18.35
C ALA A 48 19.56 18.41 19.82
N LYS A 49 19.58 17.43 20.74
CA LYS A 49 19.78 17.69 22.17
C LYS A 49 21.14 18.26 22.54
N ARG A 50 22.18 17.97 21.78
CA ARG A 50 23.55 18.47 22.00
C ARG A 50 23.80 19.84 21.41
N SER A 51 23.01 20.26 20.43
CA SER A 51 23.17 21.57 19.81
C SER A 51 22.72 22.68 20.76
N GLN A 52 23.49 23.75 20.85
CA GLN A 52 23.11 24.98 21.56
C GLN A 52 22.46 26.02 20.63
N ASN A 53 22.46 25.76 19.32
CA ASN A 53 21.86 26.64 18.34
C ASN A 53 20.39 26.23 18.08
N SER A 54 19.46 27.14 18.36
CA SER A 54 18.01 26.90 18.22
C SER A 54 17.58 26.62 16.78
N GLU A 55 18.22 27.24 15.78
CA GLU A 55 17.94 26.98 14.36
C GLU A 55 18.35 25.57 13.94
N VAL A 56 19.51 25.11 14.42
CA VAL A 56 19.98 23.74 14.22
C VAL A 56 19.03 22.75 14.90
N GLN A 57 18.61 23.02 16.12
CA GLN A 57 17.63 22.17 16.83
C GLN A 57 16.32 22.06 16.06
N ALA A 58 15.76 23.17 15.58
CA ALA A 58 14.53 23.19 14.79
C ALA A 58 14.68 22.40 13.47
N THR A 59 15.80 22.57 12.79
CA THR A 59 16.09 21.84 11.55
C THR A 59 16.19 20.34 11.79
N LEU A 60 16.92 19.91 12.82
CA LEU A 60 17.05 18.49 13.17
C LEU A 60 15.73 17.88 13.61
N ALA A 61 14.89 18.62 14.36
CA ALA A 61 13.55 18.18 14.72
C ALA A 61 12.68 17.96 13.48
N ALA A 62 12.69 18.87 12.50
CA ALA A 62 11.95 18.71 11.25
C ALA A 62 12.42 17.50 10.44
N VAL A 63 13.73 17.22 10.41
CA VAL A 63 14.30 16.02 9.75
C VAL A 63 13.86 14.75 10.51
N GLN A 64 13.88 14.77 11.83
CA GLN A 64 13.43 13.66 12.67
C GLN A 64 11.97 13.32 12.41
N ASP A 65 11.08 14.31 12.39
CA ASP A 65 9.65 14.13 12.12
C ASP A 65 9.40 13.49 10.74
N ARG A 66 10.15 13.94 9.73
CA ARG A 66 10.07 13.34 8.38
C ARG A 66 10.51 11.87 8.36
N LEU A 67 11.60 11.52 9.02
CA LEU A 67 12.07 10.14 9.11
C LEU A 67 11.10 9.25 9.90
N GLN A 68 10.50 9.76 10.98
CA GLN A 68 9.46 9.06 11.72
C GLN A 68 8.23 8.80 10.85
N GLY A 69 7.82 9.77 10.02
CA GLY A 69 6.76 9.60 9.04
C GLY A 69 7.08 8.47 8.05
N TYR A 70 8.30 8.42 7.49
CA TYR A 70 8.71 7.34 6.58
C TYR A 70 8.75 5.98 7.28
N ALA A 71 9.28 5.90 8.50
CA ALA A 71 9.32 4.67 9.28
C ALA A 71 7.90 4.16 9.57
N SER A 72 6.97 5.05 9.90
CA SER A 72 5.56 4.71 10.14
C SER A 72 4.87 4.14 8.91
N VAL A 73 5.09 4.74 7.73
CA VAL A 73 4.56 4.20 6.45
C VAL A 73 5.17 2.84 6.16
N HIS A 74 6.50 2.71 6.28
CA HIS A 74 7.20 1.46 6.02
C HIS A 74 6.71 0.34 6.96
N HIS A 75 6.50 0.65 8.24
CA HIS A 75 5.91 -0.28 9.21
C HIS A 75 4.48 -0.68 8.84
N SER A 76 3.66 0.28 8.38
CA SER A 76 2.28 0.02 7.95
C SER A 76 2.20 -0.82 6.66
N LEU A 77 3.26 -0.83 5.86
CA LEU A 77 3.40 -1.66 4.66
C LEU A 77 3.99 -3.05 4.94
N GLN A 78 4.29 -3.38 6.21
CA GLN A 78 4.70 -4.75 6.53
C GLN A 78 3.54 -5.73 6.31
N MET A 79 3.89 -6.91 5.82
CA MET A 79 2.91 -7.99 5.70
C MET A 79 2.42 -8.36 7.09
N PRO A 80 1.09 -8.42 7.33
CA PRO A 80 0.56 -8.84 8.62
C PRO A 80 1.07 -10.22 9.03
N GLU A 81 1.49 -10.34 10.30
CA GLU A 81 1.97 -11.62 10.85
C GLU A 81 0.80 -12.55 11.13
N CYS A 82 0.96 -13.81 10.82
CA CYS A 82 0.25 -14.94 11.45
C CYS A 82 -1.23 -15.16 11.16
N SER A 83 -1.97 -14.40 10.36
CA SER A 83 -3.35 -14.80 10.07
C SER A 83 -3.53 -15.17 8.60
N THR A 84 -4.28 -16.22 8.39
CA THR A 84 -4.73 -16.59 7.04
C THR A 84 -5.60 -15.48 6.45
N THR A 85 -6.32 -14.71 7.29
CA THR A 85 -7.19 -13.61 6.90
C THR A 85 -6.99 -12.36 7.78
N VAL A 86 -7.09 -11.18 7.17
CA VAL A 86 -6.91 -9.86 7.80
C VAL A 86 -8.06 -8.96 7.42
N GLU A 87 -8.51 -8.12 8.34
CA GLU A 87 -9.46 -7.07 8.04
C GLU A 87 -8.79 -5.95 7.24
N LEU A 88 -9.12 -5.87 5.97
CA LEU A 88 -8.53 -4.94 5.01
C LEU A 88 -8.78 -3.47 5.41
N THR A 89 -9.95 -3.17 5.95
CA THR A 89 -10.35 -1.81 6.36
C THR A 89 -9.42 -1.25 7.42
N SER A 90 -9.19 -1.99 8.50
CA SER A 90 -8.28 -1.60 9.58
C SER A 90 -6.83 -1.44 9.10
N TYR A 91 -6.39 -2.29 8.18
CA TYR A 91 -5.07 -2.20 7.59
C TYR A 91 -4.91 -0.92 6.73
N LEU A 92 -5.87 -0.64 5.84
CA LEU A 92 -5.85 0.55 4.99
C LEU A 92 -5.95 1.84 5.81
N GLN A 93 -6.77 1.88 6.87
CA GLN A 93 -6.85 3.03 7.77
C GLN A 93 -5.51 3.35 8.42
N LYS A 94 -4.79 2.33 8.92
CA LYS A 94 -3.45 2.51 9.51
C LYS A 94 -2.45 3.04 8.48
N LEU A 95 -2.44 2.47 7.28
CA LEU A 95 -1.57 2.90 6.18
C LEU A 95 -1.88 4.35 5.77
N CYS A 96 -3.14 4.69 5.56
CA CYS A 96 -3.57 6.02 5.16
C CYS A 96 -3.26 7.08 6.21
N LYS A 97 -3.45 6.76 7.51
CA LYS A 97 -3.05 7.65 8.62
C LYS A 97 -1.54 7.94 8.61
N ALA A 98 -0.71 6.93 8.35
CA ALA A 98 0.73 7.11 8.23
C ALA A 98 1.11 7.96 6.99
N LEU A 99 0.41 7.76 5.85
CA LEU A 99 0.59 8.57 4.64
C LEU A 99 0.20 10.03 4.83
N CYS A 100 -0.93 10.31 5.51
CA CYS A 100 -1.35 11.66 5.85
C CYS A 100 -0.22 12.41 6.56
N ARG A 101 0.24 11.89 7.69
CA ARG A 101 1.30 12.50 8.50
C ARG A 101 2.62 12.69 7.75
N SER A 102 3.01 11.72 6.94
CA SER A 102 4.34 11.73 6.30
C SER A 102 4.41 12.52 5.00
N LYS A 103 3.29 12.64 4.27
CA LYS A 103 3.32 13.14 2.88
C LYS A 103 2.25 14.17 2.54
N LEU A 104 1.08 14.11 3.17
CA LEU A 104 -0.08 14.90 2.75
C LEU A 104 -0.28 16.17 3.59
N GLU A 105 -0.14 16.08 4.92
CA GLU A 105 -0.36 17.23 5.85
C GLU A 105 0.52 18.43 5.50
N SER A 106 1.82 18.22 5.28
CA SER A 106 2.74 19.31 4.92
C SER A 106 2.39 20.01 3.61
N ARG A 107 1.58 19.37 2.76
CA ARG A 107 1.11 19.86 1.47
C ARG A 107 -0.37 20.28 1.51
N LYS A 108 -1.01 20.21 2.66
CA LYS A 108 -2.45 20.51 2.84
C LYS A 108 -3.32 19.73 1.87
N ILE A 109 -2.98 18.44 1.66
CA ILE A 109 -3.76 17.52 0.84
C ILE A 109 -4.65 16.70 1.78
N GLU A 110 -5.95 16.79 1.59
CA GLU A 110 -6.95 16.04 2.34
C GLU A 110 -7.06 14.61 1.80
N LEU A 111 -7.17 13.61 2.67
CA LEU A 111 -7.47 12.22 2.31
C LEU A 111 -8.77 11.78 2.97
N ALA A 112 -9.78 11.46 2.16
CA ALA A 112 -11.05 10.93 2.62
C ALA A 112 -11.13 9.42 2.36
N LEU A 113 -11.65 8.66 3.34
CA LEU A 113 -11.82 7.22 3.25
C LEU A 113 -13.30 6.84 3.27
N SER A 114 -13.71 5.97 2.35
CA SER A 114 -15.02 5.34 2.29
C SER A 114 -14.81 3.84 2.11
N LEU A 115 -14.77 3.10 3.22
CA LEU A 115 -14.30 1.72 3.24
C LEU A 115 -15.40 0.78 3.76
N CYS A 116 -15.74 -0.25 2.99
CA CYS A 116 -16.58 -1.35 3.48
C CYS A 116 -15.72 -2.41 4.18
N PRO A 117 -16.21 -3.07 5.24
CA PRO A 117 -15.49 -4.16 5.89
C PRO A 117 -15.30 -5.34 4.95
N VAL A 118 -14.03 -5.78 4.79
CA VAL A 118 -13.66 -6.92 3.96
C VAL A 118 -12.52 -7.68 4.62
N TRP A 119 -12.61 -9.01 4.59
CA TRP A 119 -11.57 -9.91 5.08
C TRP A 119 -10.89 -10.58 3.89
N ILE A 120 -9.57 -10.50 3.82
CA ILE A 120 -8.77 -11.11 2.76
C ILE A 120 -7.49 -11.72 3.35
N THR A 121 -6.78 -12.53 2.57
CA THR A 121 -5.50 -13.09 3.02
C THR A 121 -4.46 -12.00 3.25
N SER A 122 -3.52 -12.22 4.17
CA SER A 122 -2.43 -11.29 4.51
C SER A 122 -1.64 -10.86 3.29
N GLU A 123 -1.35 -11.77 2.37
CA GLU A 123 -0.64 -11.45 1.13
C GLU A 123 -1.42 -10.48 0.25
N ARG A 124 -2.71 -10.73 0.04
CA ARG A 124 -3.57 -9.86 -0.79
C ARG A 124 -3.78 -8.50 -0.15
N CYS A 125 -3.91 -8.46 1.19
CA CYS A 125 -3.98 -7.23 1.96
C CYS A 125 -2.72 -6.39 1.74
N TRP A 126 -1.55 -6.99 1.83
CA TRP A 126 -0.27 -6.35 1.58
C TRP A 126 -0.13 -5.86 0.13
N LEU A 127 -0.49 -6.69 -0.87
CA LEU A 127 -0.45 -6.31 -2.28
C LEU A 127 -1.32 -5.07 -2.55
N LEU A 128 -2.55 -5.05 -2.02
CA LEU A 128 -3.42 -3.89 -2.16
C LEU A 128 -2.87 -2.66 -1.42
N GLY A 129 -2.28 -2.83 -0.24
CA GLY A 129 -1.63 -1.75 0.50
C GLY A 129 -0.51 -1.09 -0.30
N MET A 130 0.32 -1.88 -0.98
CA MET A 130 1.37 -1.36 -1.87
C MET A 130 0.78 -0.60 -3.06
N ILE A 131 -0.31 -1.09 -3.66
CA ILE A 131 -1.02 -0.40 -4.74
C ILE A 131 -1.56 0.95 -4.26
N VAL A 132 -2.26 0.97 -3.12
CA VAL A 132 -2.81 2.20 -2.50
C VAL A 132 -1.69 3.19 -2.20
N PHE A 133 -0.59 2.73 -1.63
CA PHE A 133 0.59 3.56 -1.35
C PHE A 133 1.13 4.23 -2.62
N GLU A 134 1.34 3.47 -3.69
CA GLU A 134 1.86 4.00 -4.96
C GLU A 134 0.89 4.99 -5.60
N LEU A 135 -0.42 4.69 -5.64
CA LEU A 135 -1.42 5.56 -6.24
C LEU A 135 -1.59 6.86 -5.46
N ILE A 136 -1.71 6.83 -4.13
CA ILE A 136 -1.80 8.04 -3.30
C ILE A 136 -0.52 8.87 -3.40
N THR A 137 0.65 8.24 -3.41
CA THR A 137 1.93 8.94 -3.55
C THR A 137 2.06 9.60 -4.93
N ASN A 138 1.56 8.96 -5.98
CA ASN A 138 1.53 9.50 -7.33
C ASN A 138 0.61 10.73 -7.41
N SER A 139 -0.62 10.65 -6.89
CA SER A 139 -1.53 11.80 -6.81
C SER A 139 -0.90 12.95 -6.02
N ALA A 140 -0.35 12.67 -4.84
CA ALA A 140 0.31 13.69 -4.02
C ALA A 140 1.49 14.36 -4.75
N ARG A 141 2.25 13.64 -5.57
CA ARG A 141 3.42 14.16 -6.27
C ARG A 141 3.07 14.93 -7.53
N HIS A 142 2.06 14.48 -8.27
CA HIS A 142 1.84 14.91 -9.65
C HIS A 142 0.54 15.71 -9.86
N ALA A 143 -0.51 15.46 -9.06
CA ALA A 143 -1.80 16.09 -9.28
C ALA A 143 -1.91 17.51 -8.69
N PHE A 144 -1.15 17.83 -7.64
CA PHE A 144 -1.31 19.06 -6.85
C PHE A 144 -0.09 19.96 -6.93
N LEU A 145 0.10 20.64 -8.04
CA LEU A 145 1.19 21.60 -8.23
C LEU A 145 1.06 22.85 -7.34
N SER A 146 -0.16 23.27 -7.06
CA SER A 146 -0.47 24.39 -6.15
C SER A 146 -0.36 24.02 -4.66
N GLY A 147 -0.12 22.76 -4.34
CA GLY A 147 0.13 22.28 -2.98
C GLY A 147 -1.12 21.95 -2.17
N THR A 148 -2.34 22.18 -2.65
CA THR A 148 -3.58 21.81 -1.96
C THR A 148 -4.46 20.95 -2.83
N GLY A 149 -5.23 20.05 -2.22
CA GLY A 149 -6.16 19.20 -2.95
C GLY A 149 -6.78 18.12 -2.09
N LYS A 150 -7.51 17.25 -2.75
CA LYS A 150 -8.24 16.16 -2.11
C LYS A 150 -8.02 14.84 -2.84
N ILE A 151 -7.79 13.78 -2.07
CA ILE A 151 -7.75 12.40 -2.53
C ILE A 151 -8.87 11.64 -1.84
N ASP A 152 -9.64 10.89 -2.58
CA ASP A 152 -10.65 9.98 -2.06
C ASP A 152 -10.19 8.53 -2.29
N LEU A 153 -10.23 7.70 -1.24
CA LEU A 153 -10.03 6.26 -1.29
C LEU A 153 -11.35 5.56 -0.96
N GLU A 154 -11.84 4.79 -1.90
CA GLU A 154 -13.10 4.04 -1.75
C GLU A 154 -12.85 2.55 -1.91
N LEU A 155 -13.39 1.76 -0.97
CA LEU A 155 -13.38 0.31 -1.02
C LEU A 155 -14.81 -0.20 -0.98
N PHE A 156 -15.19 -0.97 -1.98
CA PHE A 156 -16.53 -1.55 -2.06
C PHE A 156 -16.48 -2.96 -2.65
N THR A 157 -17.51 -3.72 -2.41
CA THR A 157 -17.66 -5.09 -2.90
C THR A 157 -18.85 -5.18 -3.84
N THR A 158 -18.74 -5.99 -4.89
CA THR A 158 -19.81 -6.27 -5.83
C THR A 158 -19.79 -7.75 -6.14
N SER A 159 -20.85 -8.47 -5.74
CA SER A 159 -20.95 -9.93 -5.91
C SER A 159 -19.75 -10.66 -5.31
N ASN A 160 -18.81 -11.12 -6.13
CA ASN A 160 -17.61 -11.84 -5.71
C ASN A 160 -16.31 -11.07 -6.03
N MET A 161 -16.39 -9.75 -6.15
CA MET A 161 -15.27 -8.87 -6.49
C MET A 161 -15.08 -7.80 -5.42
N ILE A 162 -13.84 -7.43 -5.20
CA ILE A 162 -13.44 -6.25 -4.42
C ILE A 162 -13.01 -5.18 -5.40
N ALA A 163 -13.53 -3.97 -5.22
CA ALA A 163 -13.12 -2.80 -5.97
C ALA A 163 -12.53 -1.75 -5.03
N CYS A 164 -11.34 -1.26 -5.38
CA CYS A 164 -10.65 -0.19 -4.68
C CYS A 164 -10.42 0.95 -5.66
N ARG A 165 -11.01 2.11 -5.38
CA ARG A 165 -10.88 3.32 -6.21
C ARG A 165 -10.12 4.39 -5.45
N ILE A 166 -9.11 4.94 -6.08
CA ILE A 166 -8.38 6.12 -5.63
C ILE A 166 -8.61 7.23 -6.66
N SER A 167 -9.15 8.36 -6.22
CA SER A 167 -9.35 9.52 -7.09
C SER A 167 -8.81 10.79 -6.45
N ASP A 168 -8.28 11.68 -7.27
CA ASP A 168 -7.84 13.01 -6.87
C ASP A 168 -8.58 14.08 -7.67
N ASN A 169 -8.65 15.29 -7.12
CA ASN A 169 -9.22 16.47 -7.78
C ASN A 169 -8.14 17.41 -8.35
N GLY A 170 -6.96 16.88 -8.60
CA GLY A 170 -5.85 17.66 -9.15
C GLY A 170 -5.93 17.86 -10.65
N VAL A 171 -4.86 18.36 -11.23
CA VAL A 171 -4.78 18.58 -12.69
C VAL A 171 -3.97 17.45 -13.31
N ALA A 172 -4.62 16.66 -14.18
CA ALA A 172 -3.92 15.66 -14.97
C ALA A 172 -3.01 16.34 -16.01
N HIS A 173 -1.73 16.00 -16.05
CA HIS A 173 -0.83 16.47 -17.09
C HIS A 173 -1.00 15.64 -18.36
N PRO A 174 -1.43 16.27 -19.50
CA PRO A 174 -1.47 15.58 -20.78
C PRO A 174 -0.06 15.12 -21.17
N GLY A 175 0.10 13.85 -21.48
CA GLY A 175 1.37 13.29 -21.92
C GLY A 175 2.29 12.76 -20.81
N ALA A 176 1.84 12.66 -19.57
CA ALA A 176 2.60 11.98 -18.53
C ALA A 176 2.83 10.51 -18.90
N VAL A 177 4.07 10.16 -19.24
CA VAL A 177 4.47 8.77 -19.50
C VAL A 177 4.29 7.97 -18.20
N PRO A 178 3.70 6.75 -18.25
CA PRO A 178 3.58 5.88 -17.09
C PRO A 178 4.95 5.68 -16.43
N GLY A 179 5.13 6.29 -15.26
CA GLY A 179 6.37 6.20 -14.49
C GLY A 179 6.57 4.79 -13.91
N ARG A 180 7.71 4.60 -13.22
CA ARG A 180 8.05 3.34 -12.55
C ARG A 180 6.93 2.86 -11.61
N GLY A 181 6.23 3.78 -10.91
CA GLY A 181 5.14 3.46 -10.00
C GLY A 181 3.96 2.74 -10.66
N LEU A 182 3.50 3.19 -11.83
CA LEU A 182 2.41 2.53 -12.56
C LEU A 182 2.78 1.13 -13.06
N ARG A 183 4.06 0.89 -13.38
CA ARG A 183 4.54 -0.47 -13.72
C ARG A 183 4.51 -1.39 -12.50
N ILE A 184 4.89 -0.89 -11.32
CA ILE A 184 4.77 -1.62 -10.05
C ILE A 184 3.31 -1.94 -9.77
N VAL A 185 2.42 -0.95 -9.87
CA VAL A 185 0.97 -1.14 -9.69
C VAL A 185 0.43 -2.22 -10.63
N ALA A 186 0.76 -2.19 -11.92
CA ALA A 186 0.32 -3.20 -12.88
C ALA A 186 0.79 -4.62 -12.49
N ALA A 187 2.04 -4.77 -12.06
CA ALA A 187 2.57 -6.05 -11.61
C ALA A 187 1.87 -6.57 -10.34
N LEU A 188 1.59 -5.69 -9.36
CA LEU A 188 0.88 -6.04 -8.13
C LEU A 188 -0.58 -6.41 -8.41
N VAL A 189 -1.25 -5.68 -9.29
CA VAL A 189 -2.63 -5.96 -9.74
C VAL A 189 -2.71 -7.34 -10.43
N SER A 190 -1.73 -7.67 -11.27
CA SER A 190 -1.64 -9.00 -11.88
C SER A 190 -1.52 -10.12 -10.84
N ARG A 191 -0.75 -9.91 -9.77
CA ARG A 191 -0.66 -10.86 -8.65
C ARG A 191 -1.96 -11.01 -7.85
N LEU A 192 -2.79 -9.97 -7.81
CA LEU A 192 -4.14 -10.03 -7.25
C LEU A 192 -5.14 -10.74 -8.17
N HIS A 193 -4.71 -11.16 -9.38
CA HIS A 193 -5.59 -11.63 -10.48
C HIS A 193 -6.68 -10.60 -10.81
N GLY A 194 -6.32 -9.33 -10.74
CA GLY A 194 -7.22 -8.19 -10.94
C GLY A 194 -6.96 -7.42 -12.23
N THR A 195 -7.72 -6.37 -12.38
CA THR A 195 -7.57 -5.37 -13.45
C THR A 195 -7.48 -3.97 -12.85
N ILE A 196 -6.85 -3.05 -13.55
CA ILE A 196 -6.81 -1.63 -13.21
C ILE A 196 -7.32 -0.82 -14.39
N ASP A 197 -8.23 0.12 -14.11
CA ASP A 197 -8.68 1.16 -15.04
C ASP A 197 -8.24 2.53 -14.51
N VAL A 198 -7.61 3.34 -15.37
CA VAL A 198 -7.12 4.66 -15.02
C VAL A 198 -7.76 5.68 -15.96
N LYS A 199 -8.52 6.62 -15.39
CA LYS A 199 -9.16 7.72 -16.11
C LYS A 199 -8.57 9.03 -15.62
N SER A 200 -8.02 9.81 -16.53
CA SER A 200 -7.46 11.12 -16.26
C SER A 200 -8.19 12.19 -17.07
N GLY A 201 -8.45 13.32 -16.45
CA GLY A 201 -9.17 14.43 -17.08
C GLY A 201 -8.89 15.77 -16.40
N PRO A 202 -9.54 16.84 -16.87
CA PRO A 202 -9.36 18.19 -16.30
C PRO A 202 -9.73 18.31 -14.81
N GLN A 203 -10.52 17.36 -14.30
CA GLN A 203 -11.01 17.34 -12.92
C GLN A 203 -10.25 16.34 -12.03
N GLY A 204 -9.12 15.83 -12.49
CA GLY A 204 -8.29 14.91 -11.73
C GLY A 204 -8.10 13.54 -12.37
N THR A 205 -7.57 12.61 -11.57
CA THR A 205 -7.33 11.24 -11.97
C THR A 205 -8.11 10.29 -11.08
N SER A 206 -8.67 9.24 -11.67
CA SER A 206 -9.33 8.14 -10.94
C SER A 206 -8.74 6.81 -11.40
N SER A 207 -8.21 6.04 -10.45
CA SER A 207 -7.68 4.70 -10.64
C SER A 207 -8.54 3.69 -9.90
N THR A 208 -9.11 2.73 -10.61
CA THR A 208 -9.96 1.68 -10.03
C THR A 208 -9.33 0.32 -10.24
N VAL A 209 -9.02 -0.37 -9.14
CA VAL A 209 -8.51 -1.74 -9.13
C VAL A 209 -9.64 -2.67 -8.75
N ILE A 210 -9.88 -3.72 -9.55
CA ILE A 210 -10.92 -4.72 -9.33
C ILE A 210 -10.27 -6.09 -9.31
N PHE A 211 -10.55 -6.90 -8.30
CA PHE A 211 -10.00 -8.25 -8.15
C PHE A 211 -10.97 -9.20 -7.45
N PRO A 212 -10.88 -10.53 -7.68
CA PRO A 212 -11.81 -11.50 -7.11
C PRO A 212 -11.72 -11.53 -5.58
N MET A 213 -12.87 -11.65 -4.91
CA MET A 213 -12.93 -12.00 -3.50
C MET A 213 -12.71 -13.51 -3.37
N THR A 214 -11.54 -13.94 -2.85
CA THR A 214 -11.37 -15.34 -2.47
C THR A 214 -12.09 -15.55 -1.14
N TYR A 215 -13.21 -16.24 -1.19
CA TYR A 215 -14.07 -16.48 -0.06
C TYR A 215 -13.53 -17.63 0.78
N ASN A 216 -13.23 -17.40 2.06
CA ASN A 216 -13.33 -18.42 3.10
C ASN A 216 -14.68 -18.22 3.78
N ALA A 217 -15.57 -19.17 3.62
CA ALA A 217 -17.00 -19.07 3.97
C ALA A 217 -17.32 -18.77 5.46
N ASP A 218 -16.34 -18.80 6.34
CA ASP A 218 -16.52 -18.79 7.80
C ASP A 218 -16.36 -17.40 8.46
N ALA A 219 -16.16 -16.31 7.73
CA ALA A 219 -15.70 -15.05 8.32
C ALA A 219 -16.48 -13.78 7.92
N CYS A 220 -17.76 -13.81 7.55
CA CYS A 220 -18.49 -12.58 7.26
C CYS A 220 -19.72 -12.40 8.15
N PRO A 221 -19.74 -11.43 9.09
CA PRO A 221 -20.99 -10.91 9.65
C PRO A 221 -21.68 -10.04 8.60
N ALA A 222 -22.93 -10.37 8.27
CA ALA A 222 -23.76 -9.57 7.38
C ALA A 222 -24.10 -8.21 8.03
N GLY A 223 -23.90 -7.12 7.29
CA GLY A 223 -24.45 -5.80 7.57
C GLY A 223 -23.52 -4.85 8.34
N ALA A 224 -22.56 -4.25 7.65
CA ALA A 224 -21.83 -3.11 8.17
C ALA A 224 -22.08 -1.86 7.30
N ASP A 225 -22.47 -0.80 7.96
CA ASP A 225 -22.75 0.52 7.39
C ASP A 225 -21.45 1.17 6.87
N VAL A 226 -21.52 1.75 5.67
CA VAL A 226 -20.37 2.41 5.03
C VAL A 226 -20.24 3.82 5.58
N GLY A 227 -19.43 3.99 6.63
CA GLY A 227 -19.10 5.31 7.17
C GLY A 227 -17.97 5.99 6.38
N ARG A 228 -18.12 7.28 6.05
CA ARG A 228 -17.05 8.10 5.48
C ARG A 228 -16.18 8.69 6.60
N ILE A 229 -14.86 8.48 6.52
CA ILE A 229 -13.89 8.99 7.49
C ILE A 229 -12.99 10.01 6.79
N LEU A 230 -12.86 11.21 7.35
CA LEU A 230 -11.90 12.23 6.95
C LEU A 230 -10.65 12.08 7.84
N LEU A 231 -9.50 11.98 7.21
CA LEU A 231 -8.20 12.03 7.88
C LEU A 231 -7.62 13.42 7.59
N GLY A 232 -7.73 14.30 8.56
CA GLY A 232 -7.16 15.65 8.57
C GLY A 232 -5.79 15.67 9.24
#